data_d7a4b2f4c94c3f05de3ff13b2ac9c6e8
#
_entry.id   d7a4b2f4c94c3f05de3ff13b2ac9c6e8
#
_cell.length_a   1.000
_cell.length_b   1.000
_cell.length_c   1.000
_cell.angle_alpha   90.00
_cell.angle_beta   90.00
_cell.angle_gamma   90.00
#
_symmetry.space_group_name_H-M   'P 1'
#
loop_
_entity.id
_entity.type
_entity.pdbx_description
1 polymer ?
#
loop_
_entity_poly.entity_id
_entity_poly.type
_entity_poly.pdbx_seq_one_letter_code
_entity_poly.pdbx_strand_id
1 'polypeptide(L)'
;VGSGLYGCVLAERIANKLKKKVTIIEKRDHIGGNCYSEIDKSTGIEFHKYGSHIFHTSNKNVWNYLKKFTSLNNYKHQVLSKYKSKIYQMPINLKTINQFYDKNFNSLEAENFIKNKAKKFRKKNPKNFEEKALMQIGQDLYKAFIKNYTEKQWGKNPKKLPSSIFNRL
;
A
#
# COMPACT_ATOMS: atom_id res chain seq x y z
N VAL A 1 22.08 -10.26 11.91
CA VAL A 1 22.08 -10.91 10.60
C VAL A 1 21.19 -10.10 9.66
N GLY A 2 21.73 -9.74 8.50
CA GLY A 2 21.08 -8.92 7.50
C GLY A 2 21.29 -7.41 7.71
N SER A 3 21.60 -6.69 6.61
CA SER A 3 21.86 -5.24 6.58
C SER A 3 20.63 -4.43 6.09
N GLY A 4 19.43 -4.95 6.27
CA GLY A 4 18.20 -4.19 6.08
C GLY A 4 17.97 -3.20 7.23
N LEU A 5 16.91 -2.37 7.14
CA LEU A 5 16.64 -1.31 8.14
C LEU A 5 16.66 -1.82 9.58
N TYR A 6 16.04 -2.97 9.85
CA TYR A 6 16.02 -3.55 11.19
C TYR A 6 17.43 -3.87 11.71
N GLY A 7 18.24 -4.59 10.92
CA GLY A 7 19.61 -4.96 11.30
C GLY A 7 20.51 -3.74 11.49
N CYS A 8 20.42 -2.76 10.63
CA CYS A 8 21.18 -1.51 10.72
C CYS A 8 20.82 -0.70 11.97
N VAL A 9 19.52 -0.54 12.27
CA VAL A 9 19.06 0.18 13.45
C VAL A 9 19.52 -0.53 14.73
N LEU A 10 19.38 -1.86 14.79
CA LEU A 10 19.81 -2.64 15.94
C LEU A 10 21.33 -2.52 16.17
N ALA A 11 22.11 -2.65 15.09
CA ALA A 11 23.57 -2.53 15.16
C ALA A 11 24.00 -1.13 15.62
N GLU A 12 23.40 -0.08 15.09
CA GLU A 12 23.65 1.31 15.52
C GLU A 12 23.37 1.49 17.02
N ARG A 13 22.22 0.98 17.48
CA ARG A 13 21.84 1.09 18.89
C ARG A 13 22.79 0.32 19.81
N ILE A 14 23.20 -0.89 19.44
CA ILE A 14 24.16 -1.67 20.22
C ILE A 14 25.53 -0.95 20.27
N ALA A 15 26.01 -0.48 19.13
CA ALA A 15 27.28 0.22 19.05
C ALA A 15 27.27 1.52 19.85
N ASN A 16 26.24 2.37 19.65
CA ASN A 16 26.21 3.71 20.23
C ASN A 16 25.69 3.76 21.67
N LYS A 17 24.73 2.91 22.04
CA LYS A 17 24.17 2.91 23.41
C LYS A 17 24.88 1.96 24.35
N LEU A 18 25.23 0.78 23.86
CA LEU A 18 25.87 -0.26 24.69
C LEU A 18 27.40 -0.27 24.54
N LYS A 19 27.95 0.56 23.64
CA LYS A 19 29.40 0.64 23.35
C LYS A 19 30.03 -0.73 23.03
N LYS A 20 29.26 -1.60 22.36
CA LYS A 20 29.71 -2.92 21.96
C LYS A 20 30.07 -2.96 20.49
N LYS A 21 31.09 -3.74 20.14
CA LYS A 21 31.44 -4.04 18.75
C LYS A 21 30.32 -4.89 18.11
N VAL A 22 29.92 -4.54 16.89
CA VAL A 22 28.85 -5.24 16.15
C VAL A 22 29.38 -5.67 14.80
N THR A 23 29.11 -6.91 14.42
CA THR A 23 29.37 -7.42 13.06
C THR A 23 28.03 -7.74 12.41
N ILE A 24 27.82 -7.16 11.22
CA ILE A 24 26.63 -7.45 10.40
C ILE A 24 27.04 -8.43 9.30
N ILE A 25 26.29 -9.52 9.17
CA ILE A 25 26.47 -10.52 8.11
C ILE A 25 25.30 -10.37 7.14
N GLU A 26 25.60 -10.06 5.88
CA GLU A 26 24.58 -9.89 4.83
C GLU A 26 24.75 -11.01 3.79
N LYS A 27 23.61 -11.57 3.33
CA LYS A 27 23.58 -12.62 2.31
C LYS A 27 23.67 -12.06 0.88
N ARG A 28 23.13 -10.86 0.67
CA ARG A 28 23.09 -10.21 -0.64
C ARG A 28 24.44 -9.51 -0.90
N ASP A 29 24.69 -9.20 -2.15
CA ASP A 29 25.85 -8.44 -2.63
C ASP A 29 25.73 -6.91 -2.37
N HIS A 30 24.66 -6.48 -1.68
CA HIS A 30 24.39 -5.08 -1.35
C HIS A 30 23.81 -4.93 0.06
N ILE A 31 23.95 -3.75 0.63
CA ILE A 31 23.31 -3.33 1.88
C ILE A 31 21.89 -2.77 1.62
N GLY A 32 21.14 -2.46 2.71
CA GLY A 32 19.82 -1.83 2.61
C GLY A 32 18.64 -2.83 2.59
N GLY A 33 18.91 -4.12 2.40
CA GLY A 33 17.87 -5.14 2.37
C GLY A 33 16.84 -4.87 1.26
N ASN A 34 15.56 -4.90 1.59
CA ASN A 34 14.50 -4.61 0.61
C ASN A 34 14.35 -3.11 0.29
N CYS A 35 14.98 -2.22 1.05
CA CYS A 35 15.00 -0.78 0.77
C CYS A 35 16.10 -0.38 -0.22
N TYR A 36 16.80 -1.36 -0.78
CA TYR A 36 17.86 -1.10 -1.75
C TYR A 36 17.30 -0.54 -3.06
N SER A 37 17.93 0.55 -3.52
CA SER A 37 17.74 1.11 -4.86
C SER A 37 19.00 0.99 -5.65
N GLU A 38 18.89 0.96 -6.97
CA GLU A 38 20.03 1.04 -7.89
C GLU A 38 19.70 1.94 -9.08
N ILE A 39 20.74 2.45 -9.71
CA ILE A 39 20.60 3.28 -10.91
C ILE A 39 20.70 2.37 -12.13
N ASP A 40 19.67 2.40 -12.97
CA ASP A 40 19.74 1.75 -14.28
C ASP A 40 20.81 2.43 -15.15
N LYS A 41 21.81 1.65 -15.56
CA LYS A 41 22.96 2.18 -16.30
C LYS A 41 22.63 2.72 -17.68
N SER A 42 21.55 2.27 -18.28
CA SER A 42 21.14 2.67 -19.63
C SER A 42 20.33 3.97 -19.64
N THR A 43 19.56 4.21 -18.60
CA THR A 43 18.64 5.35 -18.51
C THR A 43 19.05 6.41 -17.48
N GLY A 44 19.95 6.07 -16.56
CA GLY A 44 20.30 6.92 -15.41
C GLY A 44 19.20 7.04 -14.35
N ILE A 45 18.13 6.26 -14.47
CA ILE A 45 16.98 6.32 -13.56
C ILE A 45 17.25 5.44 -12.34
N GLU A 46 17.08 6.02 -11.13
CA GLU A 46 17.07 5.26 -9.89
C GLU A 46 15.75 4.51 -9.73
N PHE A 47 15.82 3.23 -9.42
CA PHE A 47 14.65 2.39 -9.18
C PHE A 47 14.81 1.51 -7.94
N HIS A 48 13.68 1.19 -7.32
CA HIS A 48 13.61 0.32 -6.15
C HIS A 48 13.62 -1.15 -6.59
N LYS A 49 14.71 -1.86 -6.38
CA LYS A 49 14.91 -3.25 -6.86
C LYS A 49 13.85 -4.24 -6.38
N TYR A 50 13.37 -4.06 -5.15
CA TYR A 50 12.43 -4.98 -4.49
C TYR A 50 11.01 -4.41 -4.32
N GLY A 51 10.66 -3.42 -5.12
CA GLY A 51 9.39 -2.71 -5.04
C GLY A 51 9.51 -1.38 -4.29
N SER A 52 8.54 -0.50 -4.49
CA SER A 52 8.60 0.86 -3.95
C SER A 52 8.60 0.85 -2.41
N HIS A 53 9.54 1.59 -1.84
CA HIS A 53 9.69 1.78 -0.40
C HIS A 53 9.44 3.24 -0.05
N ILE A 54 8.35 3.47 0.69
CA ILE A 54 7.94 4.79 1.13
C ILE A 54 7.99 4.79 2.65
N PHE A 55 8.77 5.73 3.20
CA PHE A 55 8.80 5.90 4.64
C PHE A 55 7.52 6.58 5.12
N HIS A 56 6.84 5.95 6.06
CA HIS A 56 5.64 6.47 6.68
C HIS A 56 5.65 6.18 8.18
N THR A 57 5.45 7.22 9.00
CA THR A 57 5.28 7.07 10.45
C THR A 57 4.55 8.27 11.04
N SER A 58 3.70 8.03 12.03
CA SER A 58 3.13 9.05 12.91
C SER A 58 3.96 9.26 14.19
N ASN A 59 4.95 8.41 14.44
CA ASN A 59 5.79 8.47 15.63
C ASN A 59 6.93 9.48 15.44
N LYS A 60 6.86 10.61 16.19
CA LYS A 60 7.85 11.67 16.14
C LYS A 60 9.27 11.19 16.52
N ASN A 61 9.41 10.23 17.43
CA ASN A 61 10.72 9.71 17.84
C ASN A 61 11.37 8.93 16.69
N VAL A 62 10.59 8.11 15.97
CA VAL A 62 11.07 7.38 14.79
C VAL A 62 11.45 8.36 13.68
N TRP A 63 10.61 9.38 13.44
CA TRP A 63 10.90 10.45 12.49
C TRP A 63 12.22 11.16 12.79
N ASN A 64 12.40 11.63 14.04
CA ASN A 64 13.61 12.33 14.46
C ASN A 64 14.85 11.42 14.46
N TYR A 65 14.67 10.14 14.73
CA TYR A 65 15.76 9.18 14.63
C TYR A 65 16.24 9.01 13.19
N LEU A 66 15.32 8.81 12.25
CA LEU A 66 15.67 8.62 10.84
C LEU A 66 16.37 9.84 10.24
N LYS A 67 15.94 11.05 10.59
CA LYS A 67 16.55 12.31 10.13
C LYS A 67 18.03 12.48 10.50
N LYS A 68 18.55 11.70 11.44
CA LYS A 68 19.99 11.71 11.76
C LYS A 68 20.86 11.06 10.68
N PHE A 69 20.26 10.25 9.81
CA PHE A 69 20.97 9.44 8.82
C PHE A 69 20.64 9.84 7.38
N THR A 70 19.50 10.47 7.15
CA THR A 70 19.06 10.81 5.80
C THR A 70 18.19 12.06 5.77
N SER A 71 18.18 12.72 4.64
CA SER A 71 17.19 13.72 4.28
C SER A 71 16.01 13.03 3.56
N LEU A 72 14.80 13.53 3.81
CA LEU A 72 13.59 13.02 3.16
C LEU A 72 13.14 14.03 2.12
N ASN A 73 12.78 13.55 0.94
CA ASN A 73 12.17 14.38 -0.08
C ASN A 73 10.67 14.61 0.23
N ASN A 74 10.05 15.56 -0.45
CA ASN A 74 8.64 15.89 -0.29
C ASN A 74 7.74 15.01 -1.17
N TYR A 75 8.11 13.76 -1.41
CA TYR A 75 7.33 12.86 -2.23
C TYR A 75 5.93 12.64 -1.67
N LYS A 76 4.92 12.89 -2.49
CA LYS A 76 3.52 12.61 -2.16
C LYS A 76 3.08 11.37 -2.90
N HIS A 77 2.86 10.29 -2.15
CA HIS A 77 2.42 9.04 -2.73
C HIS A 77 1.01 9.16 -3.32
N GLN A 78 0.89 8.76 -4.58
CA GLN A 78 -0.39 8.65 -5.27
C GLN A 78 -0.49 7.28 -5.93
N VAL A 79 -1.54 6.54 -5.57
CA VAL A 79 -1.86 5.29 -6.24
C VAL A 79 -2.87 5.58 -7.34
N LEU A 80 -2.56 5.13 -8.54
CA LEU A 80 -3.41 5.27 -9.70
C LEU A 80 -3.80 3.89 -10.24
N SER A 81 -5.03 3.74 -10.67
CA SER A 81 -5.53 2.53 -11.33
C SER A 81 -6.05 2.86 -12.73
N LYS A 82 -5.61 2.09 -13.72
CA LYS A 82 -6.16 2.17 -15.07
C LYS A 82 -7.29 1.17 -15.22
N TYR A 83 -8.47 1.66 -15.55
CA TYR A 83 -9.61 0.82 -15.91
C TYR A 83 -10.16 1.26 -17.25
N LYS A 84 -10.23 0.32 -18.23
CA LYS A 84 -10.44 0.63 -19.63
C LYS A 84 -9.42 1.67 -20.10
N SER A 85 -9.86 2.77 -20.70
CA SER A 85 -8.98 3.86 -21.18
C SER A 85 -8.77 5.00 -20.18
N LYS A 86 -9.39 4.95 -19.00
CA LYS A 86 -9.36 6.03 -17.99
C LYS A 86 -8.46 5.69 -16.82
N ILE A 87 -7.84 6.72 -16.23
CA ILE A 87 -7.02 6.62 -15.02
C ILE A 87 -7.82 7.15 -13.83
N TYR A 88 -7.82 6.40 -12.73
CA TYR A 88 -8.56 6.70 -11.51
C TYR A 88 -7.61 6.78 -10.31
N GLN A 89 -7.94 7.64 -9.36
CA GLN A 89 -7.21 7.78 -8.12
C GLN A 89 -7.60 6.67 -7.13
N MET A 90 -6.61 6.09 -6.43
CA MET A 90 -6.82 5.08 -5.38
C MET A 90 -6.23 5.55 -4.05
N PRO A 91 -6.77 5.11 -2.90
CA PRO A 91 -7.97 4.24 -2.76
C PRO A 91 -9.24 4.91 -3.31
N ILE A 92 -10.30 4.11 -3.48
CA ILE A 92 -11.59 4.62 -3.95
C ILE A 92 -12.05 5.76 -3.04
N ASN A 93 -12.24 6.94 -3.61
CA ASN A 93 -12.63 8.17 -2.92
C ASN A 93 -13.70 8.92 -3.71
N LEU A 94 -14.12 10.07 -3.23
CA LEU A 94 -15.16 10.89 -3.87
C LEU A 94 -14.85 11.19 -5.34
N LYS A 95 -13.59 11.56 -5.64
CA LYS A 95 -13.16 11.84 -7.02
C LYS A 95 -13.26 10.58 -7.90
N THR A 96 -12.84 9.43 -7.37
CA THR A 96 -12.97 8.15 -8.07
C THR A 96 -14.42 7.81 -8.37
N ILE A 97 -15.32 7.97 -7.40
CA ILE A 97 -16.74 7.69 -7.55
C ILE A 97 -17.35 8.61 -8.60
N ASN A 98 -17.13 9.92 -8.48
CA ASN A 98 -17.65 10.89 -9.43
C ASN A 98 -17.18 10.63 -10.85
N GLN A 99 -15.89 10.39 -11.05
CA GLN A 99 -15.32 10.09 -12.36
C GLN A 99 -15.83 8.75 -12.93
N PHE A 100 -16.01 7.73 -12.08
CA PHE A 100 -16.41 6.40 -12.53
C PHE A 100 -17.88 6.35 -12.98
N TYR A 101 -18.76 7.05 -12.24
CA TYR A 101 -20.19 7.07 -12.51
C TYR A 101 -20.65 8.28 -13.34
N ASP A 102 -19.71 9.15 -13.74
CA ASP A 102 -20.02 10.41 -14.44
C ASP A 102 -21.04 11.26 -13.65
N LYS A 103 -20.68 11.57 -12.40
CA LYS A 103 -21.51 12.31 -11.44
C LYS A 103 -20.71 13.44 -10.81
N ASN A 104 -21.44 14.34 -10.16
CA ASN A 104 -20.86 15.45 -9.39
C ASN A 104 -21.44 15.47 -7.97
N PHE A 105 -21.31 14.35 -7.28
CA PHE A 105 -21.79 14.20 -5.91
C PHE A 105 -20.90 14.94 -4.92
N ASN A 106 -21.53 15.47 -3.85
CA ASN A 106 -20.83 15.71 -2.60
C ASN A 106 -20.62 14.40 -1.82
N SER A 107 -19.92 14.47 -0.69
CA SER A 107 -19.55 13.28 0.09
C SER A 107 -20.76 12.46 0.56
N LEU A 108 -21.82 13.13 1.02
CA LEU A 108 -23.03 12.47 1.52
C LEU A 108 -23.82 11.81 0.40
N GLU A 109 -23.95 12.47 -0.73
CA GLU A 109 -24.60 11.94 -1.92
C GLU A 109 -23.88 10.71 -2.46
N ALA A 110 -22.54 10.77 -2.55
CA ALA A 110 -21.70 9.64 -2.97
C ALA A 110 -21.86 8.44 -2.02
N GLU A 111 -21.84 8.69 -0.71
CA GLU A 111 -22.03 7.64 0.29
C GLU A 111 -23.40 6.96 0.14
N ASN A 112 -24.46 7.75 0.02
CA ASN A 112 -25.83 7.22 -0.15
C ASN A 112 -25.97 6.46 -1.47
N PHE A 113 -25.39 6.96 -2.55
CA PHE A 113 -25.36 6.29 -3.85
C PHE A 113 -24.69 4.94 -3.77
N ILE A 114 -23.50 4.84 -3.17
CA ILE A 114 -22.78 3.58 -3.00
C ILE A 114 -23.55 2.62 -2.06
N LYS A 115 -24.12 3.11 -0.96
CA LYS A 115 -24.97 2.31 -0.09
C LYS A 115 -26.15 1.69 -0.83
N ASN A 116 -26.79 2.44 -1.73
CA ASN A 116 -27.87 1.94 -2.57
C ASN A 116 -27.40 0.88 -3.57
N LYS A 117 -26.25 1.10 -4.25
CA LYS A 117 -25.62 0.11 -5.15
C LYS A 117 -25.24 -1.18 -4.42
N ALA A 118 -24.83 -1.10 -3.16
CA ALA A 118 -24.44 -2.22 -2.33
C ALA A 118 -25.61 -2.91 -1.62
N LYS A 119 -26.82 -2.30 -1.58
CA LYS A 119 -27.98 -2.74 -0.80
C LYS A 119 -28.31 -4.21 -1.01
N LYS A 120 -28.30 -4.70 -2.25
CA LYS A 120 -28.63 -6.09 -2.60
C LYS A 120 -27.59 -7.12 -2.10
N PHE A 121 -26.41 -6.68 -1.71
CA PHE A 121 -25.34 -7.55 -1.22
C PHE A 121 -25.23 -7.55 0.31
N ARG A 122 -26.08 -6.83 1.02
CA ARG A 122 -26.04 -6.77 2.49
C ARG A 122 -26.24 -8.15 3.12
N LYS A 123 -25.30 -8.50 4.00
CA LYS A 123 -25.31 -9.72 4.81
C LYS A 123 -24.92 -9.39 6.24
N LYS A 124 -25.48 -10.11 7.22
CA LYS A 124 -25.11 -9.93 8.63
C LYS A 124 -23.62 -10.26 8.86
N ASN A 125 -23.16 -11.36 8.27
CA ASN A 125 -21.78 -11.85 8.41
C ASN A 125 -21.21 -12.21 7.02
N PRO A 126 -20.42 -11.36 6.38
CA PRO A 126 -19.74 -11.71 5.13
C PRO A 126 -18.69 -12.78 5.38
N LYS A 127 -18.77 -13.91 4.67
CA LYS A 127 -17.92 -15.08 4.87
C LYS A 127 -16.51 -14.92 4.25
N ASN A 128 -16.39 -14.11 3.22
CA ASN A 128 -15.15 -13.97 2.45
C ASN A 128 -14.94 -12.52 1.99
N PHE A 129 -13.78 -12.28 1.39
CA PHE A 129 -13.36 -10.98 0.88
C PHE A 129 -14.35 -10.40 -0.15
N GLU A 130 -14.80 -11.23 -1.14
CA GLU A 130 -15.73 -10.76 -2.17
C GLU A 130 -17.05 -10.28 -1.58
N GLU A 131 -17.64 -11.05 -0.69
CA GLU A 131 -18.89 -10.67 -0.03
C GLU A 131 -18.74 -9.37 0.76
N LYS A 132 -17.62 -9.20 1.47
CA LYS A 132 -17.33 -7.97 2.22
C LYS A 132 -17.17 -6.78 1.29
N ALA A 133 -16.41 -6.93 0.20
CA ALA A 133 -16.20 -5.89 -0.80
C ALA A 133 -17.52 -5.47 -1.47
N LEU A 134 -18.32 -6.44 -1.93
CA LEU A 134 -19.62 -6.16 -2.55
C LEU A 134 -20.56 -5.41 -1.61
N MET A 135 -20.55 -5.77 -0.31
CA MET A 135 -21.33 -5.07 0.71
C MET A 135 -20.94 -3.61 0.88
N GLN A 136 -19.66 -3.28 0.71
CA GLN A 136 -19.17 -1.93 1.00
C GLN A 136 -19.19 -1.02 -0.23
N ILE A 137 -18.78 -1.52 -1.38
CA ILE A 137 -18.58 -0.68 -2.57
C ILE A 137 -19.47 -1.05 -3.76
N GLY A 138 -20.27 -2.09 -3.65
CA GLY A 138 -21.12 -2.58 -4.74
C GLY A 138 -20.33 -3.30 -5.84
N GLN A 139 -21.06 -3.85 -6.79
CA GLN A 139 -20.52 -4.75 -7.81
C GLN A 139 -19.63 -4.01 -8.85
N ASP A 140 -20.03 -2.81 -9.22
CA ASP A 140 -19.38 -2.09 -10.32
C ASP A 140 -17.93 -1.72 -9.94
N LEU A 141 -17.74 -1.07 -8.79
CA LEU A 141 -16.42 -0.71 -8.27
C LEU A 141 -15.59 -1.95 -7.90
N TYR A 142 -16.24 -2.97 -7.33
CA TYR A 142 -15.56 -4.23 -7.03
C TYR A 142 -14.96 -4.86 -8.29
N LYS A 143 -15.74 -5.00 -9.36
CA LYS A 143 -15.25 -5.56 -10.63
C LYS A 143 -14.18 -4.70 -11.29
N ALA A 144 -14.33 -3.37 -11.23
CA ALA A 144 -13.41 -2.45 -11.88
C ALA A 144 -12.04 -2.39 -11.22
N PHE A 145 -11.98 -2.35 -9.89
CA PHE A 145 -10.76 -1.96 -9.17
C PHE A 145 -10.23 -3.00 -8.19
N ILE A 146 -11.10 -3.88 -7.66
CA ILE A 146 -10.73 -4.74 -6.55
C ILE A 146 -10.49 -6.18 -6.99
N LYS A 147 -11.41 -6.77 -7.75
CA LYS A 147 -11.39 -8.20 -8.05
C LYS A 147 -10.06 -8.66 -8.67
N ASN A 148 -9.72 -8.15 -9.83
CA ASN A 148 -8.55 -8.59 -10.59
C ASN A 148 -7.24 -8.23 -9.88
N TYR A 149 -7.19 -7.07 -9.22
CA TYR A 149 -6.04 -6.68 -8.40
C TYR A 149 -5.84 -7.68 -7.25
N THR A 150 -6.89 -8.04 -6.54
CA THR A 150 -6.84 -9.00 -5.44
C THR A 150 -6.42 -10.38 -5.91
N GLU A 151 -6.99 -10.86 -7.01
CA GLU A 151 -6.61 -12.15 -7.62
C GLU A 151 -5.11 -12.17 -7.99
N LYS A 152 -4.61 -11.12 -8.63
CA LYS A 152 -3.20 -10.98 -8.99
C LYS A 152 -2.28 -10.93 -7.76
N GLN A 153 -2.66 -10.12 -6.76
CA GLN A 153 -1.82 -9.90 -5.58
C GLN A 153 -1.73 -11.14 -4.68
N TRP A 154 -2.81 -11.88 -4.54
CA TRP A 154 -2.89 -13.04 -3.63
C TRP A 154 -2.76 -14.39 -4.33
N GLY A 155 -2.76 -14.42 -5.65
CA GLY A 155 -2.78 -15.67 -6.43
C GLY A 155 -3.98 -16.56 -6.13
N LYS A 156 -5.08 -15.99 -5.60
CA LYS A 156 -6.27 -16.70 -5.15
C LYS A 156 -7.54 -15.96 -5.50
N ASN A 157 -8.61 -16.72 -5.77
CA ASN A 157 -9.92 -16.15 -5.95
C ASN A 157 -10.38 -15.43 -4.66
N PRO A 158 -10.92 -14.20 -4.73
CA PRO A 158 -11.40 -13.43 -3.57
C PRO A 158 -12.42 -14.16 -2.70
N LYS A 159 -13.20 -15.08 -3.26
CA LYS A 159 -14.12 -15.94 -2.49
C LYS A 159 -13.40 -16.88 -1.52
N LYS A 160 -12.13 -17.19 -1.75
CA LYS A 160 -11.30 -18.06 -0.90
C LYS A 160 -10.47 -17.27 0.12
N LEU A 161 -10.55 -15.93 0.11
CA LEU A 161 -9.83 -15.07 1.04
C LEU A 161 -10.73 -14.68 2.22
N PRO A 162 -10.19 -14.56 3.45
CA PRO A 162 -10.95 -14.10 4.61
C PRO A 162 -11.48 -12.68 4.41
N SER A 163 -12.68 -12.41 4.92
CA SER A 163 -13.31 -11.07 4.86
C SER A 163 -12.50 -9.98 5.57
N SER A 164 -11.71 -10.35 6.59
CA SER A 164 -10.83 -9.42 7.33
C SER A 164 -9.75 -8.75 6.50
N ILE A 165 -9.34 -9.34 5.38
CA ILE A 165 -8.34 -8.75 4.48
C ILE A 165 -8.85 -7.45 3.86
N PHE A 166 -10.15 -7.36 3.58
CA PHE A 166 -10.74 -6.14 2.99
C PHE A 166 -10.61 -4.90 3.90
N ASN A 167 -10.53 -5.08 5.20
CA ASN A 167 -10.37 -3.97 6.14
C ASN A 167 -8.97 -3.30 6.07
N ARG A 168 -8.06 -3.85 5.28
CA ARG A 168 -6.69 -3.34 5.10
C ARG A 168 -6.51 -2.56 3.79
N LEU A 169 -7.55 -2.48 2.99
CA LEU A 169 -7.61 -1.71 1.75
C LEU A 169 -8.36 -0.39 1.97
#